data_c3a09c39fc26f51995050bfb32702e5b
#
_entry.id   c3a09c39fc26f51995050bfb32702e5b
#
_cell.length_a   1.000
_cell.length_b   1.000
_cell.length_c   1.000
_cell.angle_alpha   90.00
_cell.angle_beta   90.00
_cell.angle_gamma   90.00
#
_symmetry.space_group_name_H-M   'P 1'
#
loop_
_entity.id
_entity.type
_entity.pdbx_description
1 polymer ?
#
loop_
_entity_poly.entity_id
_entity_poly.type
_entity_poly.pdbx_seq_one_letter_code
_entity_poly.pdbx_strand_id
1 'polypeptide(L)'
;YIKDKKIEGIIHLASLYLTVHKPEQVKDLVTSNVFFGTAVMEGASIAGCVKWFLNTGSIWQNYNVEGNDYNPVNLYAATKQAFIDMAKYYTDVFGIRFCTLKLCDTYGPNDTRKKIFKLFKDYSESGEVLKMSPGEQLIDILNIDDIIEGFIHLASLLESGKELKEEYVLSSGNQIPLKELAKIFENVSGRKLNIEWGGLPYRAREVMIPWKGTVLDGWSAKKSLQEGISEFILNK
;
A
#
# COMPACT_ATOMS: atom_id res chain seq x y z
N TYR A 1 4.96 -13.60 24.73
CA TYR A 1 6.08 -13.07 23.93
C TYR A 1 6.17 -11.53 24.01
N ILE A 2 5.10 -10.75 23.69
CA ILE A 2 5.11 -9.28 23.74
C ILE A 2 5.56 -8.79 25.12
N LYS A 3 4.95 -9.30 26.19
CA LYS A 3 5.27 -8.95 27.58
C LYS A 3 6.70 -9.33 27.96
N ASP A 4 7.12 -10.56 27.64
CA ASP A 4 8.43 -11.10 28.01
C ASP A 4 9.58 -10.34 27.31
N LYS A 5 9.35 -9.89 26.08
CA LYS A 5 10.30 -9.11 25.29
C LYS A 5 10.17 -7.61 25.50
N LYS A 6 9.20 -7.16 26.30
CA LYS A 6 8.90 -5.74 26.57
C LYS A 6 8.74 -4.94 25.28
N ILE A 7 7.96 -5.46 24.33
CA ILE A 7 7.70 -4.81 23.05
C ILE A 7 6.87 -3.55 23.31
N GLU A 8 7.40 -2.39 22.97
CA GLU A 8 6.75 -1.10 23.17
C GLU A 8 6.05 -0.56 21.92
N GLY A 9 6.43 -1.02 20.75
CA GLY A 9 5.83 -0.62 19.48
C GLY A 9 5.61 -1.79 18.53
N ILE A 10 4.57 -1.71 17.71
CA ILE A 10 4.23 -2.72 16.72
C ILE A 10 4.04 -2.06 15.36
N ILE A 11 4.71 -2.58 14.33
CA ILE A 11 4.47 -2.25 12.92
C ILE A 11 3.71 -3.42 12.29
N HIS A 12 2.46 -3.19 11.90
CA HIS A 12 1.58 -4.21 11.33
C HIS A 12 1.56 -4.14 9.80
N LEU A 13 2.36 -5.00 9.17
CA LEU A 13 2.49 -5.09 7.70
C LEU A 13 1.68 -6.25 7.11
N ALA A 14 1.31 -7.23 7.94
CA ALA A 14 0.63 -8.44 7.47
C ALA A 14 -0.72 -8.13 6.84
N SER A 15 -0.94 -8.62 5.63
CA SER A 15 -2.18 -8.40 4.90
C SER A 15 -2.31 -9.37 3.72
N LEU A 16 -3.50 -9.87 3.48
CA LEU A 16 -3.85 -10.52 2.23
C LEU A 16 -4.33 -9.46 1.23
N TYR A 17 -3.56 -9.25 0.16
CA TYR A 17 -3.92 -8.33 -0.92
C TYR A 17 -4.55 -9.07 -2.08
N LEU A 18 -5.78 -8.69 -2.44
CA LEU A 18 -6.48 -9.18 -3.63
C LEU A 18 -7.12 -8.00 -4.36
N THR A 19 -6.76 -7.80 -5.63
CA THR A 19 -7.38 -6.77 -6.48
C THR A 19 -8.83 -7.13 -6.77
N VAL A 20 -9.08 -8.39 -7.10
CA VAL A 20 -10.40 -9.01 -7.27
C VAL A 20 -10.39 -10.28 -6.45
N HIS A 21 -11.43 -10.51 -5.67
CA HIS A 21 -11.57 -11.72 -4.87
C HIS A 21 -12.63 -12.65 -5.47
N LYS A 22 -12.50 -13.94 -5.19
CA LYS A 22 -13.52 -14.96 -5.42
C LYS A 22 -14.33 -15.19 -4.15
N PRO A 23 -15.57 -15.70 -4.23
CA PRO A 23 -16.41 -15.94 -3.04
C PRO A 23 -15.72 -16.75 -1.93
N GLU A 24 -14.97 -17.79 -2.28
CA GLU A 24 -14.24 -18.63 -1.35
C GLU A 24 -13.11 -17.90 -0.61
N GLN A 25 -12.60 -16.77 -1.13
CA GLN A 25 -11.51 -15.98 -0.53
C GLN A 25 -12.00 -14.93 0.47
N VAL A 26 -13.32 -14.76 0.63
CA VAL A 26 -13.89 -13.78 1.59
C VAL A 26 -13.44 -14.07 3.01
N LYS A 27 -13.49 -15.35 3.42
CA LYS A 27 -13.04 -15.78 4.74
C LYS A 27 -11.56 -15.45 4.97
N ASP A 28 -10.71 -15.72 4.00
CA ASP A 28 -9.27 -15.48 4.10
C ASP A 28 -8.95 -13.99 4.22
N LEU A 29 -9.64 -13.14 3.44
CA LEU A 29 -9.53 -11.69 3.55
C LEU A 29 -9.88 -11.19 4.95
N VAL A 30 -11.01 -11.63 5.50
CA VAL A 30 -11.46 -11.21 6.85
C VAL A 30 -10.50 -11.76 7.92
N THR A 31 -10.10 -13.03 7.80
CA THR A 31 -9.17 -13.65 8.76
C THR A 31 -7.81 -12.95 8.75
N SER A 32 -7.25 -12.67 7.58
CA SER A 32 -5.93 -12.05 7.47
C SER A 32 -5.94 -10.57 7.85
N ASN A 33 -6.94 -9.81 7.35
CA ASN A 33 -6.88 -8.35 7.40
C ASN A 33 -7.64 -7.74 8.59
N VAL A 34 -8.58 -8.49 9.18
CA VAL A 34 -9.36 -8.02 10.33
C VAL A 34 -9.01 -8.83 11.58
N PHE A 35 -9.28 -10.14 11.55
CA PHE A 35 -9.12 -10.98 12.75
C PHE A 35 -7.66 -11.00 13.24
N PHE A 36 -6.68 -11.20 12.36
CA PHE A 36 -5.28 -11.27 12.76
C PHE A 36 -4.80 -9.97 13.40
N GLY A 37 -5.09 -8.81 12.78
CA GLY A 37 -4.73 -7.51 13.35
C GLY A 37 -5.40 -7.27 14.71
N THR A 38 -6.69 -7.62 14.84
CA THR A 38 -7.44 -7.51 16.11
C THR A 38 -6.84 -8.42 17.18
N ALA A 39 -6.47 -9.66 16.85
CA ALA A 39 -5.81 -10.57 17.79
C ALA A 39 -4.43 -10.05 18.25
N VAL A 40 -3.68 -9.36 17.38
CA VAL A 40 -2.42 -8.70 17.76
C VAL A 40 -2.68 -7.54 18.71
N MET A 41 -3.73 -6.72 18.48
CA MET A 41 -4.13 -5.64 19.40
C MET A 41 -4.58 -6.19 20.75
N GLU A 42 -5.34 -7.30 20.77
CA GLU A 42 -5.73 -7.99 22.02
C GLU A 42 -4.48 -8.45 22.79
N GLY A 43 -3.53 -9.08 22.10
CA GLY A 43 -2.26 -9.49 22.72
C GLY A 43 -1.44 -8.29 23.24
N ALA A 44 -1.49 -7.16 22.56
CA ALA A 44 -0.83 -5.92 22.99
C ALA A 44 -1.48 -5.34 24.26
N SER A 45 -2.82 -5.33 24.34
CA SER A 45 -3.56 -4.84 25.49
C SER A 45 -3.30 -5.71 26.75
N ILE A 46 -3.31 -7.04 26.59
CA ILE A 46 -2.99 -7.99 27.68
C ILE A 46 -1.55 -7.82 28.15
N ALA A 47 -0.61 -7.56 27.26
CA ALA A 47 0.79 -7.37 27.60
C ALA A 47 1.02 -6.10 28.44
N GLY A 48 0.25 -5.03 28.20
CA GLY A 48 0.26 -3.78 28.94
C GLY A 48 1.55 -2.93 28.79
N CYS A 49 2.44 -3.30 27.85
CA CYS A 49 3.70 -2.58 27.60
C CYS A 49 3.75 -1.92 26.23
N VAL A 50 2.79 -2.20 25.34
CA VAL A 50 2.76 -1.61 24.01
C VAL A 50 2.22 -0.18 24.08
N LYS A 51 3.00 0.77 23.61
CA LYS A 51 2.69 2.20 23.63
C LYS A 51 2.07 2.68 22.31
N TRP A 52 2.47 2.07 21.18
CA TRP A 52 1.99 2.48 19.88
C TRP A 52 1.87 1.32 18.89
N PHE A 53 1.00 1.52 17.91
CA PHE A 53 0.72 0.57 16.84
C PHE A 53 0.64 1.29 15.49
N LEU A 54 1.55 0.99 14.58
CA LEU A 54 1.60 1.53 13.23
C LEU A 54 0.97 0.55 12.26
N ASN A 55 -0.19 0.90 11.74
CA ASN A 55 -0.96 0.11 10.79
C ASN A 55 -0.63 0.45 9.34
N THR A 56 -0.63 -0.56 8.48
CA THR A 56 -0.52 -0.37 7.03
C THR A 56 -1.91 -0.29 6.41
N GLY A 57 -2.26 0.87 5.88
CA GLY A 57 -3.47 1.12 5.10
C GLY A 57 -3.22 1.09 3.58
N SER A 58 -4.23 1.53 2.84
CA SER A 58 -4.17 1.65 1.37
C SER A 58 -4.98 2.86 0.92
N ILE A 59 -4.50 3.59 -0.08
CA ILE A 59 -5.27 4.66 -0.73
C ILE A 59 -6.60 4.16 -1.33
N TRP A 60 -6.73 2.87 -1.55
CA TRP A 60 -7.98 2.25 -2.01
C TRP A 60 -9.12 2.30 -0.97
N GLN A 61 -8.85 2.74 0.25
CA GLN A 61 -9.89 3.02 1.26
C GLN A 61 -10.67 4.31 0.97
N ASN A 62 -10.15 5.17 0.07
CA ASN A 62 -10.68 6.51 -0.20
C ASN A 62 -10.96 6.71 -1.72
N TYR A 63 -11.81 5.86 -2.30
CA TYR A 63 -12.17 5.92 -3.71
C TYR A 63 -13.01 7.15 -4.03
N ASN A 64 -12.55 8.00 -4.97
CA ASN A 64 -13.26 9.19 -5.47
C ASN A 64 -13.77 10.13 -4.36
N VAL A 65 -12.93 10.37 -3.34
CA VAL A 65 -13.22 11.34 -2.28
C VAL A 65 -12.13 12.42 -2.24
N GLU A 66 -12.49 13.65 -1.90
CA GLU A 66 -11.53 14.76 -1.76
C GLU A 66 -10.93 14.83 -0.36
N GLY A 67 -11.71 14.50 0.66
CA GLY A 67 -11.28 14.45 2.07
C GLY A 67 -10.83 13.07 2.51
N ASN A 68 -10.98 12.79 3.79
CA ASN A 68 -10.62 11.51 4.42
C ASN A 68 -11.82 10.54 4.51
N ASP A 69 -12.91 10.82 3.80
CA ASP A 69 -14.09 9.98 3.84
C ASP A 69 -13.77 8.56 3.33
N TYR A 70 -14.29 7.58 4.07
CA TYR A 70 -14.14 6.20 3.70
C TYR A 70 -15.06 5.83 2.53
N ASN A 71 -14.48 5.32 1.45
CA ASN A 71 -15.20 4.80 0.30
C ASN A 71 -14.34 3.72 -0.42
N PRO A 72 -14.49 2.43 -0.08
CA PRO A 72 -13.54 1.41 -0.51
C PRO A 72 -13.65 1.08 -1.99
N VAL A 73 -12.51 0.86 -2.65
CA VAL A 73 -12.44 0.37 -4.04
C VAL A 73 -13.01 -1.05 -4.15
N ASN A 74 -12.70 -1.90 -3.19
CA ASN A 74 -13.03 -3.33 -3.19
C ASN A 74 -13.07 -3.91 -1.77
N LEU A 75 -13.34 -5.23 -1.65
CA LEU A 75 -13.41 -5.89 -0.36
C LEU A 75 -12.08 -5.87 0.42
N TYR A 76 -10.93 -5.95 -0.27
CA TYR A 76 -9.63 -5.77 0.38
C TYR A 76 -9.55 -4.42 1.12
N ALA A 77 -9.89 -3.32 0.43
CA ALA A 77 -9.89 -1.99 1.04
C ALA A 77 -10.91 -1.88 2.19
N ALA A 78 -12.07 -2.55 2.05
CA ALA A 78 -13.07 -2.62 3.12
C ALA A 78 -12.54 -3.35 4.36
N THR A 79 -11.81 -4.46 4.20
CA THR A 79 -11.21 -5.17 5.35
C THR A 79 -10.11 -4.35 6.03
N LYS A 80 -9.38 -3.51 5.29
CA LYS A 80 -8.41 -2.58 5.90
C LYS A 80 -9.07 -1.54 6.80
N GLN A 81 -10.21 -0.99 6.38
CA GLN A 81 -10.97 -0.07 7.22
C GLN A 81 -11.58 -0.76 8.43
N ALA A 82 -12.18 -1.93 8.24
CA ALA A 82 -12.77 -2.69 9.34
C ALA A 82 -11.77 -2.96 10.48
N PHE A 83 -10.50 -3.20 10.17
CA PHE A 83 -9.47 -3.32 11.19
C PHE A 83 -9.22 -1.99 11.93
N ILE A 84 -9.22 -0.85 11.24
CA ILE A 84 -9.07 0.47 11.89
C ILE A 84 -10.21 0.69 12.88
N ASP A 85 -11.45 0.34 12.49
CA ASP A 85 -12.62 0.47 13.37
C ASP A 85 -12.52 -0.45 14.61
N MET A 86 -11.99 -1.69 14.44
CA MET A 86 -11.71 -2.59 15.56
C MET A 86 -10.59 -2.04 16.48
N ALA A 87 -9.54 -1.47 15.88
CA ALA A 87 -8.40 -0.93 16.63
C ALA A 87 -8.81 0.26 17.51
N LYS A 88 -9.82 1.02 17.11
CA LYS A 88 -10.33 2.17 17.87
C LYS A 88 -10.72 1.81 19.31
N TYR A 89 -11.36 0.66 19.52
CA TYR A 89 -11.66 0.16 20.87
C TYR A 89 -10.40 0.08 21.74
N TYR A 90 -9.31 -0.47 21.20
CA TYR A 90 -8.06 -0.64 21.95
C TYR A 90 -7.33 0.68 22.19
N THR A 91 -7.42 1.64 21.27
CA THR A 91 -6.86 2.97 21.49
C THR A 91 -7.60 3.70 22.60
N ASP A 92 -8.92 3.66 22.58
CA ASP A 92 -9.76 4.40 23.54
C ASP A 92 -9.69 3.80 24.95
N VAL A 93 -9.61 2.46 25.07
CA VAL A 93 -9.64 1.77 26.36
C VAL A 93 -8.25 1.58 26.97
N PHE A 94 -7.24 1.28 26.15
CA PHE A 94 -5.91 0.91 26.63
C PHE A 94 -4.84 1.98 26.38
N GLY A 95 -5.19 3.08 25.72
CA GLY A 95 -4.29 4.19 25.45
C GLY A 95 -3.16 3.87 24.47
N ILE A 96 -3.31 2.80 23.66
CA ILE A 96 -2.34 2.46 22.62
C ILE A 96 -2.46 3.49 21.49
N ARG A 97 -1.41 4.26 21.23
CA ARG A 97 -1.40 5.24 20.13
C ARG A 97 -1.45 4.51 18.80
N PHE A 98 -2.44 4.79 18.00
CA PHE A 98 -2.66 4.12 16.72
C PHE A 98 -2.52 5.12 15.56
N CYS A 99 -1.76 4.76 14.53
CA CYS A 99 -1.66 5.55 13.33
C CYS A 99 -1.66 4.63 12.10
N THR A 100 -2.37 5.03 11.05
CA THR A 100 -2.40 4.30 9.77
C THR A 100 -1.54 5.00 8.74
N LEU A 101 -0.61 4.25 8.13
CA LEU A 101 0.14 4.70 6.97
C LEU A 101 -0.44 4.06 5.71
N LYS A 102 -1.17 4.85 4.91
CA LYS A 102 -1.78 4.41 3.66
C LYS A 102 -0.76 4.42 2.52
N LEU A 103 -0.67 3.32 1.81
CA LEU A 103 0.25 3.15 0.70
C LEU A 103 -0.47 3.33 -0.63
N CYS A 104 0.21 3.99 -1.57
CA CYS A 104 -0.08 3.94 -2.99
C CYS A 104 0.45 2.63 -3.62
N ASP A 105 0.57 2.55 -4.94
CA ASP A 105 1.21 1.41 -5.57
C ASP A 105 2.68 1.33 -5.18
N THR A 106 3.15 0.11 -4.96
CA THR A 106 4.51 -0.15 -4.49
C THR A 106 5.22 -1.14 -5.38
N TYR A 107 6.51 -0.93 -5.59
CA TYR A 107 7.38 -1.84 -6.34
C TYR A 107 8.76 -1.91 -5.70
N GLY A 108 9.53 -2.91 -6.06
CA GLY A 108 10.91 -3.04 -5.63
C GLY A 108 11.57 -4.30 -6.15
N PRO A 109 12.89 -4.43 -5.98
CA PRO A 109 13.62 -5.65 -6.31
C PRO A 109 12.95 -6.87 -5.64
N ASN A 110 12.89 -7.99 -6.35
CA ASN A 110 12.29 -9.23 -5.84
C ASN A 110 10.76 -9.21 -5.61
N ASP A 111 10.02 -8.19 -6.09
CA ASP A 111 8.56 -8.26 -6.06
C ASP A 111 8.05 -9.29 -7.07
N THR A 112 7.65 -10.46 -6.57
CA THR A 112 7.13 -11.58 -7.38
C THR A 112 5.63 -11.46 -7.68
N ARG A 113 4.94 -10.50 -7.05
CA ARG A 113 3.50 -10.30 -7.27
C ARG A 113 3.25 -9.82 -8.71
N LYS A 114 2.16 -10.27 -9.31
CA LYS A 114 1.73 -9.85 -10.65
C LYS A 114 1.22 -8.40 -10.67
N LYS A 115 2.10 -7.47 -10.25
CA LYS A 115 1.89 -6.03 -10.33
C LYS A 115 2.47 -5.47 -11.63
N ILE A 116 2.27 -4.18 -11.85
CA ILE A 116 2.50 -3.53 -13.14
C ILE A 116 3.92 -3.74 -13.69
N PHE A 117 4.97 -3.56 -12.89
CA PHE A 117 6.34 -3.75 -13.39
C PHE A 117 6.70 -5.21 -13.62
N LYS A 118 6.15 -6.14 -12.82
CA LYS A 118 6.32 -7.58 -13.08
C LYS A 118 5.64 -7.98 -14.40
N LEU A 119 4.44 -7.46 -14.67
CA LEU A 119 3.76 -7.66 -15.95
C LEU A 119 4.58 -7.07 -17.10
N PHE A 120 5.03 -5.83 -16.99
CA PHE A 120 5.86 -5.22 -18.02
C PHE A 120 7.14 -6.02 -18.29
N LYS A 121 7.83 -6.48 -17.25
CA LYS A 121 9.03 -7.31 -17.39
C LYS A 121 8.70 -8.61 -18.13
N ASP A 122 7.71 -9.37 -17.66
CA ASP A 122 7.37 -10.67 -18.24
C ASP A 122 6.96 -10.55 -19.72
N TYR A 123 6.10 -9.58 -20.04
CA TYR A 123 5.63 -9.39 -21.42
C TYR A 123 6.67 -8.75 -22.34
N SER A 124 7.59 -7.94 -21.83
CA SER A 124 8.74 -7.45 -22.61
C SER A 124 9.74 -8.56 -22.92
N GLU A 125 9.80 -9.59 -22.10
CA GLU A 125 10.67 -10.77 -22.31
C GLU A 125 10.02 -11.80 -23.23
N SER A 126 8.71 -12.04 -23.11
CA SER A 126 7.99 -13.01 -23.96
C SER A 126 7.64 -12.47 -25.33
N GLY A 127 7.49 -11.15 -25.49
CA GLY A 127 6.99 -10.50 -26.70
C GLY A 127 5.49 -10.70 -26.96
N GLU A 128 4.79 -11.38 -26.07
CA GLU A 128 3.35 -11.59 -26.18
C GLU A 128 2.57 -10.28 -26.02
N VAL A 129 1.30 -10.28 -26.51
CA VAL A 129 0.41 -9.12 -26.37
C VAL A 129 -0.11 -9.02 -24.95
N LEU A 130 0.18 -7.91 -24.28
CA LEU A 130 -0.36 -7.55 -22.97
C LEU A 130 -1.67 -6.74 -23.16
N LYS A 131 -2.82 -7.37 -22.91
CA LYS A 131 -4.10 -6.66 -22.90
C LYS A 131 -4.25 -5.86 -21.63
N MET A 132 -4.53 -4.56 -21.76
CA MET A 132 -4.69 -3.64 -20.64
C MET A 132 -5.95 -2.77 -20.81
N SER A 133 -6.34 -2.09 -19.72
CA SER A 133 -7.33 -1.01 -19.76
C SER A 133 -6.87 0.11 -20.70
N PRO A 134 -7.70 1.11 -21.01
CA PRO A 134 -7.29 2.23 -21.90
C PRO A 134 -6.04 3.00 -21.41
N GLY A 135 -5.63 2.86 -20.13
CA GLY A 135 -4.36 3.38 -19.63
C GLY A 135 -4.32 4.88 -19.30
N GLU A 136 -5.49 5.52 -19.21
CA GLU A 136 -5.59 6.95 -18.87
C GLU A 136 -5.60 7.21 -17.35
N GLN A 137 -5.82 6.15 -16.53
CA GLN A 137 -5.77 6.29 -15.08
C GLN A 137 -4.37 6.71 -14.63
N LEU A 138 -4.35 7.63 -13.66
CA LEU A 138 -3.12 8.06 -13.02
C LEU A 138 -2.64 6.97 -12.05
N ILE A 139 -1.33 6.80 -12.00
CA ILE A 139 -0.65 5.89 -11.08
C ILE A 139 0.27 6.73 -10.19
N ASP A 140 0.18 6.51 -8.89
CA ASP A 140 1.14 6.95 -7.90
C ASP A 140 1.89 5.72 -7.41
N ILE A 141 3.18 5.64 -7.69
CA ILE A 141 3.95 4.42 -7.44
C ILE A 141 5.28 4.75 -6.76
N LEU A 142 5.58 4.01 -5.68
CA LEU A 142 6.76 4.22 -4.84
C LEU A 142 7.68 3.00 -4.81
N ASN A 143 8.98 3.26 -4.78
CA ASN A 143 9.98 2.23 -4.52
C ASN A 143 9.88 1.74 -3.07
N ILE A 144 10.17 0.47 -2.84
CA ILE A 144 10.09 -0.16 -1.52
C ILE A 144 11.04 0.48 -0.49
N ASP A 145 12.19 0.99 -0.91
CA ASP A 145 13.15 1.63 0.01
C ASP A 145 12.56 2.92 0.59
N ASP A 146 11.91 3.74 -0.24
CA ASP A 146 11.21 4.95 0.24
C ASP A 146 10.05 4.59 1.18
N ILE A 147 9.33 3.50 0.90
CA ILE A 147 8.28 3.00 1.78
C ILE A 147 8.85 2.60 3.14
N ILE A 148 9.96 1.85 3.18
CA ILE A 148 10.62 1.43 4.42
C ILE A 148 11.07 2.65 5.22
N GLU A 149 11.70 3.65 4.57
CA GLU A 149 12.06 4.91 5.23
C GLU A 149 10.84 5.63 5.82
N GLY A 150 9.70 5.65 5.10
CA GLY A 150 8.45 6.23 5.59
C GLY A 150 7.93 5.52 6.85
N PHE A 151 7.97 4.19 6.90
CA PHE A 151 7.61 3.42 8.09
C PHE A 151 8.54 3.71 9.26
N ILE A 152 9.85 3.72 9.05
CA ILE A 152 10.84 4.01 10.09
C ILE A 152 10.65 5.44 10.62
N HIS A 153 10.42 6.42 9.73
CA HIS A 153 10.18 7.80 10.12
C HIS A 153 8.93 7.94 10.98
N LEU A 154 7.79 7.38 10.56
CA LEU A 154 6.55 7.47 11.34
C LEU A 154 6.65 6.68 12.66
N ALA A 155 7.34 5.54 12.68
CA ALA A 155 7.60 4.79 13.92
C ALA A 155 8.40 5.63 14.91
N SER A 156 9.44 6.37 14.46
CA SER A 156 10.22 7.27 15.32
C SER A 156 9.40 8.45 15.88
N LEU A 157 8.46 8.98 15.08
CA LEU A 157 7.52 10.01 15.54
C LEU A 157 6.56 9.46 16.59
N LEU A 158 6.03 8.24 16.41
CA LEU A 158 5.22 7.55 17.39
C LEU A 158 5.98 7.31 18.69
N GLU A 159 7.23 6.84 18.61
CA GLU A 159 8.11 6.60 19.76
C GLU A 159 8.40 7.89 20.54
N SER A 160 8.64 9.00 19.85
CA SER A 160 8.94 10.30 20.49
C SER A 160 7.77 10.90 21.26
N GLY A 161 6.57 10.34 21.17
CA GLY A 161 5.37 10.89 21.80
C GLY A 161 4.77 12.12 21.10
N LYS A 162 5.26 12.49 19.91
CA LYS A 162 4.72 13.62 19.14
C LYS A 162 3.23 13.42 18.85
N GLU A 163 2.47 14.50 18.91
CA GLU A 163 1.07 14.49 18.45
C GLU A 163 1.02 14.26 16.94
N LEU A 164 0.21 13.31 16.51
CA LEU A 164 0.10 12.88 15.13
C LEU A 164 -1.36 12.80 14.71
N LYS A 165 -1.61 12.87 13.41
CA LYS A 165 -2.92 12.54 12.84
C LYS A 165 -3.15 11.03 12.90
N GLU A 166 -4.41 10.64 12.81
CA GLU A 166 -4.81 9.22 12.80
C GLU A 166 -4.29 8.48 11.55
N GLU A 167 -4.08 9.21 10.44
CA GLU A 167 -3.60 8.63 9.19
C GLU A 167 -2.73 9.57 8.37
N TYR A 168 -1.81 8.97 7.64
CA TYR A 168 -0.97 9.61 6.63
C TYR A 168 -0.92 8.78 5.35
N VAL A 169 -0.49 9.39 4.25
CA VAL A 169 -0.21 8.71 2.98
C VAL A 169 1.27 8.86 2.61
N LEU A 170 1.85 7.78 2.09
CA LEU A 170 3.09 7.86 1.33
C LEU A 170 2.74 7.99 -0.14
N SER A 171 3.12 9.11 -0.74
CA SER A 171 2.88 9.44 -2.15
C SER A 171 4.20 9.87 -2.79
N SER A 172 4.42 9.47 -4.04
CA SER A 172 5.58 9.94 -4.81
C SER A 172 5.53 11.45 -5.09
N GLY A 173 4.35 12.07 -4.94
CA GLY A 173 4.09 13.45 -5.35
C GLY A 173 3.96 13.62 -6.87
N ASN A 174 4.19 12.56 -7.64
CA ASN A 174 4.13 12.56 -9.11
C ASN A 174 3.18 11.46 -9.61
N GLN A 175 1.95 11.84 -9.92
CA GLN A 175 0.94 10.96 -10.49
C GLN A 175 1.00 11.04 -12.01
N ILE A 176 1.26 9.93 -12.68
CA ILE A 176 1.40 9.87 -14.13
C ILE A 176 0.41 8.87 -14.75
N PRO A 177 -0.06 9.10 -16.01
CA PRO A 177 -0.88 8.13 -16.72
C PRO A 177 -0.17 6.77 -16.86
N LEU A 178 -0.93 5.67 -16.77
CA LEU A 178 -0.36 4.33 -16.94
C LEU A 178 0.35 4.16 -18.30
N LYS A 179 -0.15 4.80 -19.36
CA LYS A 179 0.54 4.84 -20.67
C LYS A 179 1.92 5.48 -20.61
N GLU A 180 2.07 6.53 -19.81
CA GLU A 180 3.36 7.19 -19.60
C GLU A 180 4.30 6.32 -18.78
N LEU A 181 3.80 5.68 -17.74
CA LEU A 181 4.57 4.70 -16.97
C LEU A 181 5.13 3.57 -17.86
N ALA A 182 4.34 3.07 -18.81
CA ALA A 182 4.79 2.07 -19.78
C ALA A 182 5.93 2.60 -20.68
N LYS A 183 5.82 3.84 -21.17
CA LYS A 183 6.89 4.47 -21.96
C LYS A 183 8.18 4.67 -21.16
N ILE A 184 8.07 5.07 -19.90
CA ILE A 184 9.22 5.21 -19.01
C ILE A 184 9.90 3.84 -18.82
N PHE A 185 9.11 2.78 -18.59
CA PHE A 185 9.64 1.42 -18.49
C PHE A 185 10.35 0.99 -19.76
N GLU A 186 9.78 1.21 -20.96
CA GLU A 186 10.43 0.91 -22.26
C GLU A 186 11.76 1.64 -22.40
N ASN A 187 11.79 2.94 -22.07
CA ASN A 187 12.99 3.76 -22.22
C ASN A 187 14.11 3.30 -21.26
N VAL A 188 13.78 2.96 -20.02
CA VAL A 188 14.76 2.51 -19.02
C VAL A 188 15.24 1.09 -19.30
N SER A 189 14.33 0.19 -19.68
CA SER A 189 14.65 -1.22 -19.94
C SER A 189 15.34 -1.46 -21.29
N GLY A 190 15.19 -0.53 -22.24
CA GLY A 190 15.54 -0.74 -23.63
C GLY A 190 14.68 -1.77 -24.37
N ARG A 191 13.58 -2.22 -23.75
CA ARG A 191 12.69 -3.27 -24.27
C ARG A 191 11.36 -2.68 -24.68
N LYS A 192 10.75 -3.22 -25.74
CA LYS A 192 9.42 -2.81 -26.18
C LYS A 192 8.33 -3.63 -25.51
N LEU A 193 7.22 -2.96 -25.22
CA LEU A 193 5.99 -3.56 -24.71
C LEU A 193 4.95 -3.64 -25.83
N ASN A 194 4.49 -4.85 -26.12
CA ASN A 194 3.39 -5.05 -27.05
C ASN A 194 2.05 -4.95 -26.31
N ILE A 195 1.56 -3.72 -26.06
CA ILE A 195 0.34 -3.47 -25.30
C ILE A 195 -0.84 -3.17 -26.20
N GLU A 196 -1.92 -3.94 -26.02
CA GLU A 196 -3.25 -3.66 -26.58
C GLU A 196 -4.03 -2.80 -25.58
N TRP A 197 -3.93 -1.47 -25.71
CA TRP A 197 -4.67 -0.53 -24.89
C TRP A 197 -6.16 -0.58 -25.18
N GLY A 198 -7.00 -0.73 -24.14
CA GLY A 198 -8.43 -0.93 -24.30
C GLY A 198 -8.83 -2.38 -24.60
N GLY A 199 -7.86 -3.31 -24.66
CA GLY A 199 -8.12 -4.74 -24.78
C GLY A 199 -8.86 -5.34 -23.57
N LEU A 200 -8.85 -4.62 -22.44
CA LEU A 200 -9.68 -4.88 -21.25
C LEU A 200 -10.44 -3.61 -20.87
N PRO A 201 -11.68 -3.71 -20.35
CA PRO A 201 -12.39 -2.57 -19.82
C PRO A 201 -11.77 -2.10 -18.49
N TYR A 202 -12.06 -0.87 -18.09
CA TYR A 202 -11.83 -0.45 -16.71
C TYR A 202 -12.66 -1.29 -15.73
N ARG A 203 -12.13 -1.51 -14.54
CA ARG A 203 -12.90 -2.12 -13.44
C ARG A 203 -14.06 -1.19 -13.03
N ALA A 204 -15.11 -1.74 -12.45
CA ALA A 204 -16.29 -0.97 -12.03
C ALA A 204 -15.95 0.20 -11.08
N ARG A 205 -14.91 0.04 -10.25
CA ARG A 205 -14.36 1.06 -9.35
C ARG A 205 -12.89 1.28 -9.68
N GLU A 206 -12.57 1.62 -10.91
CA GLU A 206 -11.21 1.96 -11.31
C GLU A 206 -10.80 3.29 -10.67
N VAL A 207 -9.65 3.30 -10.04
CA VAL A 207 -9.05 4.51 -9.47
C VAL A 207 -8.46 5.32 -10.62
N MET A 208 -9.21 6.31 -11.11
CA MET A 208 -8.73 7.18 -12.19
C MET A 208 -7.72 8.20 -11.68
N ILE A 209 -7.89 8.67 -10.45
CA ILE A 209 -7.00 9.62 -9.77
C ILE A 209 -6.72 9.07 -8.37
N PRO A 210 -5.46 8.74 -8.04
CA PRO A 210 -5.09 8.27 -6.71
C PRO A 210 -5.42 9.32 -5.63
N TRP A 211 -5.93 8.85 -4.50
CA TRP A 211 -6.23 9.71 -3.35
C TRP A 211 -4.93 10.32 -2.80
N LYS A 212 -4.96 11.64 -2.55
CA LYS A 212 -3.77 12.39 -2.13
C LYS A 212 -3.55 12.40 -0.62
N GLY A 213 -4.63 12.41 0.16
CA GLY A 213 -4.61 12.39 1.62
C GLY A 213 -3.69 13.40 2.30
N THR A 214 -3.37 13.15 3.55
CA THR A 214 -2.36 13.90 4.29
C THR A 214 -1.00 13.22 4.13
N VAL A 215 -0.05 13.91 3.48
CA VAL A 215 1.32 13.40 3.32
C VAL A 215 2.03 13.43 4.67
N LEU A 216 2.92 12.46 4.91
CA LEU A 216 3.71 12.35 6.13
C LEU A 216 4.74 13.48 6.20
N ASP A 217 4.63 14.34 7.21
CA ASP A 217 5.53 15.48 7.41
C ASP A 217 6.99 15.04 7.64
N GLY A 218 7.92 15.71 6.99
CA GLY A 218 9.37 15.43 7.11
C GLY A 218 9.84 14.21 6.35
N TRP A 219 8.95 13.58 5.55
CA TRP A 219 9.30 12.50 4.65
C TRP A 219 9.00 12.90 3.19
N SER A 220 9.82 12.44 2.28
CA SER A 220 9.60 12.54 0.83
C SER A 220 10.27 11.37 0.13
N ALA A 221 9.70 10.95 -1.00
CA ALA A 221 10.33 9.98 -1.89
C ALA A 221 11.67 10.52 -2.41
N LYS A 222 12.72 9.72 -2.37
CA LYS A 222 14.08 10.07 -2.78
C LYS A 222 14.47 9.39 -4.08
N LYS A 223 13.99 8.17 -4.29
CA LYS A 223 14.35 7.36 -5.45
C LYS A 223 13.51 7.76 -6.66
N SER A 224 14.17 8.18 -7.73
CA SER A 224 13.50 8.44 -8.99
C SER A 224 12.90 7.17 -9.58
N LEU A 225 11.85 7.32 -10.40
CA LEU A 225 11.22 6.20 -11.07
C LEU A 225 12.21 5.46 -12.02
N GLN A 226 13.10 6.21 -12.67
CA GLN A 226 14.12 5.66 -13.57
C GLN A 226 15.14 4.78 -12.81
N GLU A 227 15.63 5.25 -11.68
CA GLU A 227 16.56 4.48 -10.82
C GLU A 227 15.87 3.20 -10.31
N GLY A 228 14.67 3.32 -9.78
CA GLY A 228 13.93 2.18 -9.23
C GLY A 228 13.57 1.13 -10.28
N ILE A 229 13.19 1.54 -11.51
CA ILE A 229 12.94 0.61 -12.62
C ILE A 229 14.25 -0.08 -13.04
N SER A 230 15.36 0.65 -13.12
CA SER A 230 16.67 0.07 -13.44
C SER A 230 17.05 -1.03 -12.43
N GLU A 231 16.91 -0.77 -11.14
CA GLU A 231 17.17 -1.76 -10.10
C GLU A 231 16.23 -2.97 -10.19
N PHE A 232 14.93 -2.73 -10.47
CA PHE A 232 13.94 -3.80 -10.62
C PHE A 232 14.27 -4.74 -11.79
N ILE A 233 14.83 -4.20 -12.87
CA ILE A 233 15.19 -4.97 -14.07
C ILE A 233 16.49 -5.76 -13.86
N LEU A 234 17.49 -5.14 -13.21
CA LEU A 234 18.81 -5.73 -13.00
C LEU A 234 18.83 -6.86 -11.96
N ASN A 235 17.92 -6.82 -10.97
CA ASN A 235 17.79 -7.90 -10.00
C ASN A 235 17.05 -9.09 -10.63
N LYS A 236 17.81 -10.18 -10.82
CA LYS A 236 17.32 -11.48 -11.32
C LYS A 236 16.71 -12.31 -10.22
#